data_eadb145cd10ab8654dded9a4c370c3a2
#
_entry.id   eadb145cd10ab8654dded9a4c370c3a2
#
_cell.length_a   1.000
_cell.length_b   1.000
_cell.length_c   1.000
_cell.angle_alpha   90.00
_cell.angle_beta   90.00
_cell.angle_gamma   90.00
#
_symmetry.space_group_name_H-M   'P 1'
#
loop_
_entity.id
_entity.type
_entity.pdbx_description
1 polymer ?
#
loop_
_entity_poly.entity_id
_entity_poly.type
_entity_poly.pdbx_seq_one_letter_code
_entity_poly.pdbx_strand_id
1 'polypeptide(L)'
;MKSLDSKTPNQDWHPNIWPPFTQINNSKPQIEVTHGKDALLFTKDPEKELIDAISSWWVTLHGHSNEYIADAIFDQSKKLEQVIFADFLHPQAKKLAERLSELTKLERLFFSDNGSTAVEVALKIAFQSWQNRGETRTQIVAFDGAYHGDTFGAMALGERNIFNENFDNLMFPVRRVPWPSTWMNDEEVENKENKAIQKLETLLKTPTVAVILEPLVQGAGGMNMVRPQFIKKVSEIIKHNNSLLIADEVLTGFGRCGSLFAFQKAEIVPDLISISKGLTG
;
A
#
# COMPACT_ATOMS: atom_id res chain seq x y z
N MET A 1 -12.09 -26.48 -26.38
CA MET A 1 -10.68 -26.10 -26.40
C MET A 1 -10.39 -25.49 -27.76
N LYS A 2 -10.33 -24.14 -27.84
CA LYS A 2 -9.88 -23.45 -29.05
C LYS A 2 -8.37 -23.54 -29.08
N SER A 3 -7.80 -23.96 -30.22
CA SER A 3 -6.37 -24.03 -30.46
C SER A 3 -5.76 -22.64 -30.17
N LEU A 4 -4.87 -22.57 -29.22
CA LEU A 4 -3.98 -21.43 -29.03
C LEU A 4 -3.11 -21.37 -30.29
N ASP A 5 -3.36 -20.40 -31.15
CA ASP A 5 -2.49 -20.08 -32.27
C ASP A 5 -1.07 -19.90 -31.73
N SER A 6 -0.18 -20.77 -32.18
CA SER A 6 1.25 -20.74 -31.86
C SER A 6 1.91 -19.56 -32.58
N LYS A 7 1.66 -18.34 -32.09
CA LYS A 7 2.59 -17.24 -32.34
C LYS A 7 3.84 -17.56 -31.53
N THR A 8 4.97 -17.75 -32.19
CA THR A 8 6.28 -17.87 -31.57
C THR A 8 6.45 -16.80 -30.51
N PRO A 9 6.78 -17.16 -29.26
CA PRO A 9 7.04 -16.16 -28.21
C PRO A 9 8.08 -15.16 -28.73
N ASN A 10 7.85 -13.88 -28.47
CA ASN A 10 8.80 -12.83 -28.83
C ASN A 10 10.17 -13.23 -28.26
N GLN A 11 11.21 -13.39 -29.10
CA GLN A 11 12.52 -13.96 -28.73
C GLN A 11 13.28 -13.10 -27.68
N ASP A 12 12.75 -11.90 -27.36
CA ASP A 12 13.35 -10.92 -26.47
C ASP A 12 12.93 -11.05 -24.99
N TRP A 13 12.19 -12.13 -24.66
CA TRP A 13 11.74 -12.41 -23.29
C TRP A 13 12.53 -13.55 -22.68
N HIS A 14 12.87 -13.40 -21.40
CA HIS A 14 13.44 -14.52 -20.66
C HIS A 14 12.37 -15.63 -20.52
N PRO A 15 12.61 -16.85 -21.04
CA PRO A 15 11.57 -17.86 -21.21
C PRO A 15 10.95 -18.35 -19.87
N ASN A 16 11.66 -18.17 -18.77
CA ASN A 16 11.26 -18.64 -17.44
C ASN A 16 10.76 -17.51 -16.52
N ILE A 17 10.63 -16.28 -17.01
CA ILE A 17 10.16 -15.14 -16.22
C ILE A 17 8.84 -14.62 -16.79
N TRP A 18 7.80 -14.64 -15.98
CA TRP A 18 6.53 -13.98 -16.29
C TRP A 18 6.46 -12.66 -15.53
N PRO A 19 6.63 -11.51 -16.18
CA PRO A 19 6.52 -10.21 -15.50
C PRO A 19 5.09 -9.93 -15.03
N PRO A 20 4.94 -9.20 -13.92
CA PRO A 20 3.62 -8.80 -13.44
C PRO A 20 2.90 -7.92 -14.46
N PHE A 21 1.56 -7.94 -14.43
CA PHE A 21 0.67 -7.12 -15.26
C PHE A 21 0.93 -7.23 -16.78
N THR A 22 1.40 -8.39 -17.24
CA THR A 22 1.88 -8.56 -18.61
C THR A 22 1.19 -9.73 -19.31
N GLN A 23 0.81 -9.50 -20.59
CA GLN A 23 0.42 -10.54 -21.52
C GLN A 23 1.65 -10.88 -22.38
N ILE A 24 2.22 -12.08 -22.21
CA ILE A 24 3.46 -12.50 -22.85
C ILE A 24 3.43 -12.33 -24.37
N ASN A 25 2.28 -12.62 -25.01
CA ASN A 25 2.16 -12.57 -26.48
C ASN A 25 2.17 -11.14 -27.06
N ASN A 26 1.97 -10.11 -26.25
CA ASN A 26 1.82 -8.71 -26.69
C ASN A 26 2.80 -7.75 -26.01
N SER A 27 3.76 -8.27 -25.28
CA SER A 27 4.64 -7.45 -24.47
C SER A 27 5.89 -6.97 -25.20
N LYS A 28 6.41 -5.82 -24.76
CA LYS A 28 7.68 -5.28 -25.23
C LYS A 28 8.86 -6.07 -24.66
N PRO A 29 10.03 -6.11 -25.33
CA PRO A 29 11.24 -6.70 -24.78
C PRO A 29 11.56 -6.17 -23.39
N GLN A 30 12.05 -7.03 -22.51
CA GLN A 30 12.57 -6.63 -21.21
C GLN A 30 13.94 -5.96 -21.37
N ILE A 31 14.18 -4.93 -20.56
CA ILE A 31 15.49 -4.27 -20.46
C ILE A 31 16.26 -4.96 -19.33
N GLU A 32 17.42 -5.56 -19.67
CA GLU A 32 18.30 -6.14 -18.66
C GLU A 32 19.09 -5.04 -17.95
N VAL A 33 18.81 -4.84 -16.65
CA VAL A 33 19.53 -3.93 -15.76
C VAL A 33 20.59 -4.73 -15.02
N THR A 34 21.85 -4.29 -15.11
CA THR A 34 23.00 -4.97 -14.51
C THR A 34 23.31 -4.49 -13.11
N HIS A 35 23.14 -3.19 -12.86
CA HIS A 35 23.36 -2.58 -11.56
C HIS A 35 22.64 -1.23 -11.48
N GLY A 36 22.57 -0.67 -10.27
CA GLY A 36 22.03 0.65 -10.00
C GLY A 36 22.95 1.45 -9.09
N LYS A 37 22.87 2.77 -9.15
CA LYS A 37 23.54 3.68 -8.22
C LYS A 37 22.72 4.94 -8.06
N ASP A 38 22.41 5.31 -6.84
CA ASP A 38 21.58 6.47 -6.53
C ASP A 38 20.23 6.43 -7.29
N ALA A 39 19.99 7.36 -8.23
CA ALA A 39 18.79 7.39 -9.07
C ALA A 39 19.00 6.78 -10.46
N LEU A 40 20.12 6.11 -10.69
CA LEU A 40 20.49 5.58 -12.01
C LEU A 40 20.43 4.06 -12.06
N LEU A 41 19.95 3.54 -13.19
CA LEU A 41 19.99 2.14 -13.58
C LEU A 41 20.86 1.99 -14.82
N PHE A 42 21.70 0.97 -14.85
CA PHE A 42 22.63 0.69 -15.95
C PHE A 42 22.20 -0.57 -16.68
N THR A 43 22.02 -0.46 -18.00
CA THR A 43 21.57 -1.57 -18.84
C THR A 43 22.73 -2.26 -19.52
N LYS A 44 22.53 -3.51 -19.96
CA LYS A 44 23.55 -4.31 -20.62
C LYS A 44 23.58 -4.07 -22.13
N ASP A 45 22.43 -4.24 -22.78
CA ASP A 45 22.31 -4.14 -24.25
C ASP A 45 21.08 -3.28 -24.63
N PRO A 46 21.27 -2.12 -25.27
CA PRO A 46 22.52 -1.37 -25.34
C PRO A 46 22.95 -0.84 -23.96
N GLU A 47 24.24 -0.65 -23.75
CA GLU A 47 24.75 -0.02 -22.54
C GLU A 47 24.23 1.42 -22.45
N LYS A 48 23.43 1.70 -21.44
CA LYS A 48 22.79 3.01 -21.20
C LYS A 48 22.62 3.26 -19.73
N GLU A 49 22.63 4.54 -19.38
CA GLU A 49 22.15 5.03 -18.10
C GLU A 49 20.68 5.43 -18.23
N LEU A 50 19.84 4.94 -17.32
CA LEU A 50 18.43 5.31 -17.20
C LEU A 50 18.19 5.96 -15.85
N ILE A 51 17.42 7.05 -15.83
CA ILE A 51 16.97 7.65 -14.58
C ILE A 51 15.75 6.86 -14.07
N ASP A 52 15.87 6.30 -12.88
CA ASP A 52 14.73 5.69 -12.16
C ASP A 52 13.85 6.77 -11.55
N ALA A 53 13.09 7.46 -12.36
CA ALA A 53 12.25 8.59 -11.96
C ALA A 53 11.06 8.21 -11.06
N ILE A 54 10.79 6.90 -10.90
CA ILE A 54 9.71 6.39 -10.06
C ILE A 54 10.21 5.61 -8.84
N SER A 55 11.52 5.66 -8.57
CA SER A 55 12.16 4.94 -7.45
C SER A 55 11.73 3.47 -7.39
N SER A 56 11.78 2.77 -8.55
CA SER A 56 11.36 1.36 -8.71
C SER A 56 9.99 1.07 -8.05
N TRP A 57 8.98 1.85 -8.46
CA TRP A 57 7.63 1.85 -7.89
C TRP A 57 7.58 2.29 -6.43
N TRP A 58 8.29 3.40 -6.16
CA TRP A 58 8.27 4.12 -4.87
C TRP A 58 8.93 3.35 -3.72
N VAL A 59 9.76 2.37 -4.03
CA VAL A 59 10.43 1.50 -3.05
C VAL A 59 11.77 2.09 -2.64
N THR A 60 12.59 2.50 -3.60
CA THR A 60 13.99 2.89 -3.41
C THR A 60 14.11 4.35 -2.94
N LEU A 61 13.89 4.60 -1.65
CA LEU A 61 13.92 5.97 -1.08
C LEU A 61 15.35 6.51 -0.86
N HIS A 62 16.32 5.63 -0.67
CA HIS A 62 17.69 6.00 -0.32
C HIS A 62 18.67 5.87 -1.49
N GLY A 63 18.14 5.69 -2.70
CA GLY A 63 18.93 5.38 -3.90
C GLY A 63 19.31 3.91 -4.01
N HIS A 64 19.61 3.49 -5.23
CA HIS A 64 20.11 2.14 -5.51
C HIS A 64 21.49 1.94 -4.91
N SER A 65 21.76 0.72 -4.47
CA SER A 65 23.07 0.29 -3.94
C SER A 65 23.61 1.17 -2.81
N ASN A 66 22.73 1.58 -1.89
CA ASN A 66 23.14 2.33 -0.72
C ASN A 66 24.05 1.45 0.17
N GLU A 67 25.32 1.85 0.29
CA GLU A 67 26.36 1.08 0.98
C GLU A 67 26.03 0.84 2.45
N TYR A 68 25.51 1.84 3.16
CA TYR A 68 25.15 1.69 4.57
C TYR A 68 24.08 0.61 4.80
N ILE A 69 23.07 0.57 3.91
CA ILE A 69 22.01 -0.46 3.98
C ILE A 69 22.58 -1.84 3.61
N ALA A 70 23.38 -1.90 2.52
CA ALA A 70 23.99 -3.15 2.06
C ALA A 70 24.89 -3.77 3.14
N ASP A 71 25.73 -2.97 3.78
CA ASP A 71 26.63 -3.41 4.88
C ASP A 71 25.82 -3.88 6.08
N ALA A 72 24.76 -3.18 6.45
CA ALA A 72 23.89 -3.58 7.57
C ALA A 72 23.21 -4.93 7.31
N ILE A 73 22.74 -5.17 6.09
CA ILE A 73 22.15 -6.47 5.67
C ILE A 73 23.22 -7.57 5.72
N PHE A 74 24.40 -7.31 5.14
CA PHE A 74 25.51 -8.24 5.13
C PHE A 74 25.95 -8.64 6.53
N ASP A 75 26.13 -7.68 7.43
CA ASP A 75 26.52 -7.93 8.80
C ASP A 75 25.47 -8.70 9.61
N GLN A 76 24.18 -8.40 9.38
CA GLN A 76 23.10 -9.11 10.03
C GLN A 76 22.94 -10.54 9.52
N SER A 77 23.09 -10.77 8.22
CA SER A 77 22.98 -12.10 7.61
C SER A 77 24.03 -13.09 8.12
N LYS A 78 25.22 -12.59 8.53
CA LYS A 78 26.25 -13.42 9.18
C LYS A 78 25.92 -13.82 10.63
N LYS A 79 24.99 -13.12 11.27
CA LYS A 79 24.62 -13.36 12.66
C LYS A 79 23.35 -14.20 12.78
N LEU A 80 22.33 -13.80 12.04
CA LEU A 80 21.03 -14.44 12.03
C LEU A 80 20.20 -13.86 10.87
N GLU A 81 19.90 -14.67 9.87
CA GLU A 81 19.10 -14.28 8.71
C GLU A 81 17.59 -14.33 9.01
N GLN A 82 17.16 -15.31 9.79
CA GLN A 82 15.74 -15.50 10.11
C GLN A 82 15.55 -16.35 11.36
N VAL A 83 14.49 -16.08 12.13
CA VAL A 83 13.98 -16.94 13.21
C VAL A 83 12.45 -16.84 13.26
N ILE A 84 11.79 -17.94 13.61
CA ILE A 84 10.33 -17.96 13.76
C ILE A 84 9.88 -17.07 14.94
N PHE A 85 8.93 -16.15 14.68
CA PHE A 85 8.43 -15.22 15.71
C PHE A 85 7.35 -15.80 16.64
N ALA A 86 6.98 -17.08 16.47
CA ALA A 86 5.98 -17.69 17.35
C ALA A 86 6.44 -17.70 18.83
N ASP A 87 7.73 -18.04 19.06
CA ASP A 87 8.30 -18.12 20.40
C ASP A 87 9.67 -17.41 20.53
N PHE A 88 10.22 -16.90 19.43
CA PHE A 88 11.53 -16.29 19.41
C PHE A 88 11.45 -14.83 18.98
N LEU A 89 12.41 -14.04 19.43
CA LEU A 89 12.58 -12.64 19.11
C LEU A 89 14.07 -12.34 18.91
N HIS A 90 14.39 -11.49 17.94
CA HIS A 90 15.77 -11.04 17.75
C HIS A 90 15.89 -9.51 17.95
N PRO A 91 17.11 -9.03 18.30
CA PRO A 91 17.31 -7.64 18.66
C PRO A 91 16.87 -6.61 17.62
N GLN A 92 17.03 -6.92 16.33
CA GLN A 92 16.68 -5.97 15.27
C GLN A 92 15.16 -5.76 15.17
N ALA A 93 14.38 -6.85 15.26
CA ALA A 93 12.93 -6.77 15.28
C ALA A 93 12.42 -5.96 16.49
N LYS A 94 13.00 -6.20 17.67
CA LYS A 94 12.66 -5.44 18.88
C LYS A 94 12.93 -3.95 18.70
N LYS A 95 14.14 -3.59 18.25
CA LYS A 95 14.53 -2.20 18.01
C LYS A 95 13.63 -1.50 16.99
N LEU A 96 13.27 -2.20 15.89
CA LEU A 96 12.35 -1.67 14.88
C LEU A 96 10.96 -1.44 15.47
N ALA A 97 10.43 -2.41 16.24
CA ALA A 97 9.12 -2.30 16.87
C ALA A 97 9.06 -1.12 17.85
N GLU A 98 10.05 -0.95 18.71
CA GLU A 98 10.19 0.17 19.64
C GLU A 98 10.19 1.51 18.87
N ARG A 99 11.02 1.59 17.82
CA ARG A 99 11.15 2.82 17.03
C ARG A 99 9.87 3.18 16.28
N LEU A 100 9.21 2.21 15.65
CA LEU A 100 7.95 2.45 14.96
C LEU A 100 6.84 2.82 15.93
N SER A 101 6.76 2.19 17.10
CA SER A 101 5.81 2.56 18.15
C SER A 101 5.97 4.02 18.60
N GLU A 102 7.19 4.47 18.84
CA GLU A 102 7.50 5.87 19.16
C GLU A 102 7.03 6.85 18.06
N LEU A 103 7.27 6.50 16.80
CA LEU A 103 7.01 7.36 15.64
C LEU A 103 5.53 7.42 15.26
N THR A 104 4.83 6.29 15.37
CA THR A 104 3.42 6.18 14.98
C THR A 104 2.43 6.43 16.12
N LYS A 105 2.89 6.32 17.37
CA LYS A 105 2.07 6.32 18.59
C LYS A 105 1.13 5.09 18.70
N LEU A 106 1.41 4.02 17.94
CA LEU A 106 0.74 2.74 18.07
C LEU A 106 1.57 1.77 18.90
N GLU A 107 0.91 0.99 19.75
CA GLU A 107 1.59 0.17 20.77
C GLU A 107 2.19 -1.13 20.24
N ARG A 108 1.67 -1.66 19.16
CA ARG A 108 2.01 -3.00 18.64
C ARG A 108 2.38 -2.98 17.18
N LEU A 109 3.35 -3.81 16.84
CA LEU A 109 3.79 -4.08 15.47
C LEU A 109 3.57 -5.55 15.14
N PHE A 110 3.02 -5.82 13.97
CA PHE A 110 2.93 -7.14 13.37
C PHE A 110 3.77 -7.19 12.10
N PHE A 111 4.66 -8.16 11.99
CA PHE A 111 5.49 -8.37 10.79
C PHE A 111 4.75 -9.22 9.78
N SER A 112 4.72 -8.78 8.52
CA SER A 112 4.21 -9.52 7.37
C SER A 112 5.17 -9.38 6.18
N ASP A 113 4.92 -10.07 5.07
CA ASP A 113 5.90 -10.20 3.99
C ASP A 113 5.98 -8.97 3.07
N ASN A 114 4.86 -8.25 2.87
CA ASN A 114 4.78 -7.11 1.96
C ASN A 114 3.57 -6.22 2.27
N GLY A 115 3.35 -5.16 1.46
CA GLY A 115 2.25 -4.22 1.64
C GLY A 115 0.86 -4.85 1.56
N SER A 116 0.63 -5.75 0.58
CA SER A 116 -0.67 -6.45 0.45
C SER A 116 -0.95 -7.32 1.66
N THR A 117 0.03 -8.08 2.14
CA THR A 117 -0.13 -8.91 3.34
C THR A 117 -0.25 -8.08 4.61
N ALA A 118 0.38 -6.90 4.69
CA ALA A 118 0.17 -5.97 5.78
C ALA A 118 -1.30 -5.48 5.84
N VAL A 119 -1.91 -5.17 4.69
CA VAL A 119 -3.33 -4.81 4.59
C VAL A 119 -4.23 -5.99 4.97
N GLU A 120 -3.93 -7.22 4.51
CA GLU A 120 -4.67 -8.43 4.89
C GLU A 120 -4.65 -8.65 6.41
N VAL A 121 -3.49 -8.47 7.04
CA VAL A 121 -3.35 -8.59 8.50
C VAL A 121 -4.13 -7.49 9.21
N ALA A 122 -4.06 -6.24 8.73
CA ALA A 122 -4.83 -5.13 9.31
C ALA A 122 -6.34 -5.41 9.27
N LEU A 123 -6.87 -5.94 8.17
CA LEU A 123 -8.25 -6.39 8.06
C LEU A 123 -8.59 -7.48 9.08
N LYS A 124 -7.76 -8.51 9.18
CA LYS A 124 -7.97 -9.63 10.10
C LYS A 124 -7.98 -9.14 11.56
N ILE A 125 -7.05 -8.25 11.92
CA ILE A 125 -7.01 -7.63 13.25
C ILE A 125 -8.30 -6.83 13.50
N ALA A 126 -8.75 -6.03 12.53
CA ALA A 126 -9.97 -5.25 12.66
C ALA A 126 -11.21 -6.14 12.89
N PHE A 127 -11.39 -7.18 12.08
CA PHE A 127 -12.47 -8.17 12.27
C PHE A 127 -12.41 -8.85 13.63
N GLN A 128 -11.24 -9.41 13.98
CA GLN A 128 -11.06 -10.14 15.23
C GLN A 128 -11.28 -9.26 16.44
N SER A 129 -10.91 -7.97 16.39
CA SER A 129 -11.10 -7.04 17.49
C SER A 129 -12.58 -6.83 17.86
N TRP A 130 -13.47 -6.80 16.85
CA TRP A 130 -14.90 -6.70 17.08
C TRP A 130 -15.49 -8.00 17.62
N GLN A 131 -15.09 -9.15 17.09
CA GLN A 131 -15.51 -10.46 17.60
C GLN A 131 -15.10 -10.65 19.05
N ASN A 132 -13.88 -10.25 19.42
CA ASN A 132 -13.39 -10.33 20.81
C ASN A 132 -14.19 -9.42 21.78
N ARG A 133 -14.84 -8.37 21.25
CA ARG A 133 -15.77 -7.50 22.00
C ARG A 133 -17.22 -8.01 22.00
N GLY A 134 -17.48 -9.17 21.40
CA GLY A 134 -18.83 -9.74 21.26
C GLY A 134 -19.68 -9.07 20.17
N GLU A 135 -19.08 -8.29 19.29
CA GLU A 135 -19.77 -7.60 18.19
C GLU A 135 -19.51 -8.29 16.85
N THR A 136 -20.60 -8.59 16.10
CA THR A 136 -20.51 -9.08 14.74
C THR A 136 -20.68 -7.93 13.76
N ARG A 137 -19.60 -7.53 13.10
CA ARG A 137 -19.60 -6.51 12.05
C ARG A 137 -19.08 -7.12 10.77
N THR A 138 -19.67 -6.75 9.62
CA THR A 138 -19.30 -7.31 8.31
C THR A 138 -19.01 -6.24 7.27
N GLN A 139 -19.49 -5.01 7.48
CA GLN A 139 -19.28 -3.94 6.52
C GLN A 139 -17.85 -3.42 6.59
N ILE A 140 -17.23 -3.27 5.42
CA ILE A 140 -15.98 -2.55 5.21
C ILE A 140 -16.25 -1.40 4.25
N VAL A 141 -15.60 -0.25 4.51
CA VAL A 141 -15.69 0.93 3.67
C VAL A 141 -14.29 1.26 3.11
N ALA A 142 -14.20 1.58 1.84
CA ALA A 142 -13.00 2.07 1.17
C ALA A 142 -13.36 3.24 0.24
N PHE A 143 -12.36 3.92 -0.31
CA PHE A 143 -12.58 5.03 -1.22
C PHE A 143 -12.46 4.59 -2.68
N ASP A 144 -13.19 5.27 -3.58
CA ASP A 144 -13.08 5.08 -5.02
C ASP A 144 -11.65 5.43 -5.48
N GLY A 145 -11.14 4.75 -6.48
CA GLY A 145 -9.79 4.95 -7.00
C GLY A 145 -8.65 4.39 -6.14
N ALA A 146 -8.95 3.77 -4.99
CA ALA A 146 -7.93 3.25 -4.08
C ALA A 146 -7.22 2.00 -4.64
N TYR A 147 -5.97 1.81 -4.22
CA TYR A 147 -5.20 0.58 -4.43
C TYR A 147 -4.52 0.16 -3.13
N HIS A 148 -4.79 -1.07 -2.70
CA HIS A 148 -4.28 -1.58 -1.42
C HIS A 148 -3.45 -2.86 -1.55
N GLY A 149 -3.22 -3.33 -2.79
CA GLY A 149 -2.43 -4.52 -3.07
C GLY A 149 -3.16 -5.55 -3.93
N ASP A 150 -2.49 -6.65 -4.25
CA ASP A 150 -2.94 -7.66 -5.22
C ASP A 150 -3.30 -9.02 -4.60
N THR A 151 -3.24 -9.18 -3.28
CA THR A 151 -3.88 -10.33 -2.62
C THR A 151 -5.40 -10.13 -2.62
N PHE A 152 -6.20 -11.20 -2.58
CA PHE A 152 -7.65 -11.11 -2.76
C PHE A 152 -8.34 -10.14 -1.80
N GLY A 153 -7.95 -10.11 -0.53
CA GLY A 153 -8.53 -9.19 0.44
C GLY A 153 -8.10 -7.74 0.18
N ALA A 154 -6.81 -7.49 -0.07
CA ALA A 154 -6.32 -6.17 -0.42
C ALA A 154 -6.90 -5.68 -1.76
N MET A 155 -6.99 -6.56 -2.77
CA MET A 155 -7.62 -6.29 -4.06
C MET A 155 -9.11 -5.97 -3.91
N ALA A 156 -9.83 -6.65 -2.99
CA ALA A 156 -11.23 -6.37 -2.71
C ALA A 156 -11.45 -4.94 -2.22
N LEU A 157 -10.49 -4.36 -1.49
CA LEU A 157 -10.52 -2.98 -1.01
C LEU A 157 -10.19 -1.95 -2.09
N GLY A 158 -9.42 -2.33 -3.12
CA GLY A 158 -9.02 -1.49 -4.24
C GLY A 158 -10.16 -1.22 -5.24
N GLU A 159 -9.96 -0.25 -6.12
CA GLU A 159 -10.88 0.04 -7.24
C GLU A 159 -11.02 -1.15 -8.18
N ARG A 160 -12.24 -1.38 -8.69
CA ARG A 160 -12.50 -2.35 -9.76
C ARG A 160 -12.06 -1.78 -11.10
N ASN A 161 -11.18 -2.49 -11.79
CA ASN A 161 -10.61 -2.06 -13.06
C ASN A 161 -10.16 -3.25 -13.91
N ILE A 162 -9.61 -3.00 -15.08
CA ILE A 162 -9.16 -4.01 -16.05
C ILE A 162 -8.10 -4.99 -15.49
N PHE A 163 -7.41 -4.65 -14.40
CA PHE A 163 -6.39 -5.52 -13.82
C PHE A 163 -6.98 -6.56 -12.86
N ASN A 164 -8.18 -6.30 -12.33
CA ASN A 164 -8.79 -7.15 -11.31
C ASN A 164 -10.22 -7.65 -11.63
N GLU A 165 -10.85 -7.18 -12.71
CA GLU A 165 -12.22 -7.57 -13.10
C GLU A 165 -12.41 -9.08 -13.26
N ASN A 166 -11.38 -9.82 -13.71
CA ASN A 166 -11.41 -11.27 -13.83
C ASN A 166 -11.57 -12.00 -12.49
N PHE A 167 -11.31 -11.32 -11.39
CA PHE A 167 -11.34 -11.89 -10.04
C PHE A 167 -12.54 -11.41 -9.21
N ASP A 168 -13.48 -10.68 -9.80
CA ASP A 168 -14.61 -10.07 -9.09
C ASP A 168 -15.41 -11.09 -8.26
N ASN A 169 -15.61 -12.28 -8.79
CA ASN A 169 -16.36 -13.35 -8.10
C ASN A 169 -15.64 -13.92 -6.86
N LEU A 170 -14.37 -13.63 -6.68
CA LEU A 170 -13.54 -14.08 -5.55
C LEU A 170 -13.35 -13.02 -4.48
N MET A 171 -13.86 -11.82 -4.72
CA MET A 171 -13.67 -10.67 -3.83
C MET A 171 -14.94 -10.42 -3.00
N PHE A 172 -14.77 -10.14 -1.72
CA PHE A 172 -15.87 -9.77 -0.85
C PHE A 172 -16.40 -8.35 -1.15
N PRO A 173 -17.68 -8.08 -0.80
CA PRO A 173 -18.27 -6.77 -1.06
C PRO A 173 -17.68 -5.69 -0.13
N VAL A 174 -17.35 -4.53 -0.73
CA VAL A 174 -16.86 -3.33 -0.03
C VAL A 174 -17.72 -2.14 -0.40
N ARG A 175 -18.08 -1.30 0.57
CA ARG A 175 -18.81 -0.07 0.36
C ARG A 175 -17.86 1.05 -0.04
N ARG A 176 -18.27 1.87 -1.00
CA ARG A 176 -17.42 2.90 -1.57
C ARG A 176 -17.86 4.31 -1.21
N VAL A 177 -16.86 5.16 -0.98
CA VAL A 177 -16.99 6.60 -0.78
C VAL A 177 -16.22 7.30 -1.88
N PRO A 178 -16.78 8.32 -2.56
CA PRO A 178 -16.03 9.08 -3.56
C PRO A 178 -14.74 9.66 -2.98
N TRP A 179 -13.64 9.59 -3.71
CA TRP A 179 -12.41 10.28 -3.37
C TRP A 179 -12.45 11.71 -3.90
N PRO A 180 -12.39 12.74 -3.03
CA PRO A 180 -12.53 14.14 -3.45
C PRO A 180 -11.21 14.71 -3.96
N SER A 181 -10.69 14.15 -5.06
CA SER A 181 -9.43 14.60 -5.66
C SER A 181 -9.40 16.11 -5.87
N THR A 182 -8.29 16.72 -5.46
CA THR A 182 -8.10 18.17 -5.55
C THR A 182 -6.73 18.53 -6.11
N TRP A 183 -6.60 19.79 -6.55
CA TRP A 183 -5.36 20.40 -7.05
C TRP A 183 -5.30 21.87 -6.62
N MET A 184 -4.23 22.55 -6.99
CA MET A 184 -4.08 23.97 -6.68
C MET A 184 -5.18 24.80 -7.37
N ASN A 185 -5.87 25.66 -6.60
CA ASN A 185 -6.98 26.48 -7.04
C ASN A 185 -8.23 25.71 -7.52
N ASP A 186 -8.48 24.55 -6.93
CA ASP A 186 -9.72 23.79 -7.18
C ASP A 186 -10.91 24.47 -6.47
N GLU A 187 -11.74 25.17 -7.23
CA GLU A 187 -12.93 25.88 -6.72
C GLU A 187 -14.01 24.91 -6.20
N GLU A 188 -14.01 23.65 -6.66
CA GLU A 188 -15.01 22.64 -6.28
C GLU A 188 -14.57 21.76 -5.09
N VAL A 189 -13.43 22.00 -4.49
CA VAL A 189 -12.86 21.14 -3.45
C VAL A 189 -13.82 20.91 -2.28
N GLU A 190 -14.44 21.95 -1.77
CA GLU A 190 -15.38 21.84 -0.63
C GLU A 190 -16.64 21.06 -1.00
N ASN A 191 -17.17 21.26 -2.20
CA ASN A 191 -18.34 20.52 -2.68
C ASN A 191 -18.03 19.02 -2.83
N LYS A 192 -16.85 18.65 -3.37
CA LYS A 192 -16.40 17.28 -3.48
C LYS A 192 -16.22 16.63 -2.10
N GLU A 193 -15.53 17.31 -1.19
CA GLU A 193 -15.33 16.83 0.17
C GLU A 193 -16.65 16.63 0.91
N ASN A 194 -17.57 17.59 0.82
CA ASN A 194 -18.89 17.48 1.46
C ASN A 194 -19.70 16.28 0.93
N LYS A 195 -19.66 16.01 -0.37
CA LYS A 195 -20.31 14.83 -0.97
C LYS A 195 -19.70 13.52 -0.42
N ALA A 196 -18.38 13.45 -0.33
CA ALA A 196 -17.68 12.30 0.23
C ALA A 196 -18.03 12.09 1.71
N ILE A 197 -18.04 13.15 2.51
CA ILE A 197 -18.41 13.14 3.92
C ILE A 197 -19.84 12.65 4.13
N GLN A 198 -20.82 13.21 3.40
CA GLN A 198 -22.23 12.80 3.49
C GLN A 198 -22.42 11.33 3.15
N LYS A 199 -21.68 10.83 2.13
CA LYS A 199 -21.69 9.41 1.77
C LYS A 199 -21.11 8.55 2.89
N LEU A 200 -19.98 8.96 3.47
CA LEU A 200 -19.34 8.25 4.57
C LEU A 200 -20.26 8.17 5.80
N GLU A 201 -20.83 9.29 6.22
CA GLU A 201 -21.78 9.36 7.34
C GLU A 201 -23.00 8.45 7.12
N THR A 202 -23.49 8.39 5.87
CA THR A 202 -24.61 7.51 5.52
C THR A 202 -24.24 6.03 5.66
N LEU A 203 -23.05 5.64 5.20
CA LEU A 203 -22.56 4.27 5.29
C LEU A 203 -22.29 3.85 6.76
N LEU A 204 -21.74 4.75 7.56
CA LEU A 204 -21.38 4.48 8.95
C LEU A 204 -22.59 4.40 9.91
N LYS A 205 -23.81 4.66 9.45
CA LYS A 205 -25.04 4.30 10.19
C LYS A 205 -25.17 2.79 10.37
N THR A 206 -24.51 2.00 9.52
CA THR A 206 -24.40 0.54 9.66
C THR A 206 -23.12 0.21 10.44
N PRO A 207 -23.16 -0.68 11.43
CA PRO A 207 -21.97 -1.11 12.16
C PRO A 207 -20.87 -1.56 11.20
N THR A 208 -19.76 -0.84 11.17
CA THR A 208 -18.66 -1.00 10.21
C THR A 208 -17.42 -1.54 10.92
N VAL A 209 -16.76 -2.52 10.30
CA VAL A 209 -15.51 -3.11 10.80
C VAL A 209 -14.40 -2.06 10.77
N ALA A 210 -14.17 -1.51 9.59
CA ALA A 210 -13.14 -0.51 9.36
C ALA A 210 -13.43 0.32 8.11
N VAL A 211 -12.86 1.52 8.09
CA VAL A 211 -12.67 2.33 6.89
C VAL A 211 -11.19 2.32 6.57
N ILE A 212 -10.83 2.02 5.32
CA ILE A 212 -9.45 2.05 4.84
C ILE A 212 -9.25 3.18 3.83
N LEU A 213 -8.11 3.84 3.90
CA LEU A 213 -7.70 4.87 2.94
C LEU A 213 -6.17 5.00 2.84
N GLU A 214 -5.69 5.48 1.70
CA GLU A 214 -4.34 5.99 1.50
C GLU A 214 -4.31 7.46 1.96
N PRO A 215 -3.59 7.84 3.04
CA PRO A 215 -3.65 9.23 3.52
C PRO A 215 -3.02 10.21 2.53
N LEU A 216 -3.71 11.29 2.23
CA LEU A 216 -3.33 12.42 1.36
C LEU A 216 -3.21 12.12 -0.13
N VAL A 217 -2.76 10.94 -0.54
CA VAL A 217 -2.49 10.62 -1.95
C VAL A 217 -2.84 9.17 -2.25
N GLN A 218 -3.73 8.96 -3.19
CA GLN A 218 -3.91 7.66 -3.83
C GLN A 218 -2.85 7.48 -4.90
N GLY A 219 -1.85 6.63 -4.63
CA GLY A 219 -0.69 6.48 -5.52
C GLY A 219 -1.03 5.82 -6.85
N ALA A 220 -1.32 4.53 -6.83
CA ALA A 220 -1.63 3.74 -8.02
C ALA A 220 -2.95 4.18 -8.68
N GLY A 221 -3.86 4.82 -7.96
CA GLY A 221 -5.08 5.43 -8.48
C GLY A 221 -4.87 6.68 -9.35
N GLY A 222 -3.60 7.11 -9.57
CA GLY A 222 -3.28 8.25 -10.44
C GLY A 222 -2.73 9.47 -9.72
N MET A 223 -2.12 9.31 -8.56
CA MET A 223 -1.59 10.40 -7.72
C MET A 223 -2.66 11.43 -7.31
N ASN A 224 -3.87 10.95 -7.06
CA ASN A 224 -5.00 11.77 -6.68
C ASN A 224 -4.85 12.28 -5.25
N MET A 225 -4.75 13.57 -5.07
CA MET A 225 -4.50 14.21 -3.78
C MET A 225 -5.78 14.71 -3.11
N VAL A 226 -5.75 14.75 -1.77
CA VAL A 226 -6.78 15.39 -0.95
C VAL A 226 -6.13 16.30 0.10
N ARG A 227 -6.91 17.23 0.64
CA ARG A 227 -6.44 18.12 1.70
C ARG A 227 -6.29 17.37 3.05
N PRO A 228 -5.30 17.71 3.88
CA PRO A 228 -5.17 17.14 5.23
C PRO A 228 -6.43 17.32 6.10
N GLN A 229 -7.13 18.44 5.96
CA GLN A 229 -8.37 18.73 6.66
C GLN A 229 -9.49 17.73 6.34
N PHE A 230 -9.57 17.25 5.09
CA PHE A 230 -10.49 16.19 4.71
C PHE A 230 -10.20 14.89 5.46
N ILE A 231 -8.94 14.45 5.50
CA ILE A 231 -8.53 13.25 6.23
C ILE A 231 -8.82 13.37 7.72
N LYS A 232 -8.57 14.55 8.32
CA LYS A 232 -8.91 14.84 9.71
C LYS A 232 -10.41 14.66 9.96
N LYS A 233 -11.25 15.26 9.12
CA LYS A 233 -12.71 15.15 9.20
C LYS A 233 -13.21 13.72 9.06
N VAL A 234 -12.65 12.96 8.10
CA VAL A 234 -12.94 11.54 7.92
C VAL A 234 -12.62 10.75 9.19
N SER A 235 -11.44 10.97 9.80
CA SER A 235 -11.05 10.30 11.05
C SER A 235 -11.99 10.61 12.21
N GLU A 236 -12.41 11.87 12.38
CA GLU A 236 -13.38 12.29 13.41
C GLU A 236 -14.72 11.56 13.25
N ILE A 237 -15.22 11.47 12.02
CA ILE A 237 -16.49 10.80 11.71
C ILE A 237 -16.40 9.29 11.99
N ILE A 238 -15.30 8.64 11.58
CA ILE A 238 -15.05 7.21 11.82
C ILE A 238 -15.07 6.94 13.33
N LYS A 239 -14.32 7.73 14.09
CA LYS A 239 -14.24 7.62 15.55
C LYS A 239 -15.61 7.84 16.23
N HIS A 240 -16.35 8.86 15.79
CA HIS A 240 -17.69 9.16 16.32
C HIS A 240 -18.67 7.99 16.11
N ASN A 241 -18.54 7.28 15.00
CA ASN A 241 -19.36 6.12 14.65
C ASN A 241 -18.79 4.78 15.16
N ASN A 242 -17.83 4.82 16.07
CA ASN A 242 -17.22 3.63 16.69
C ASN A 242 -16.76 2.60 15.63
N SER A 243 -16.07 3.05 14.58
CA SER A 243 -15.44 2.22 13.55
C SER A 243 -13.93 2.38 13.61
N LEU A 244 -13.16 1.43 13.03
CA LEU A 244 -11.72 1.52 12.99
C LEU A 244 -11.24 2.23 11.71
N LEU A 245 -10.18 3.03 11.83
CA LEU A 245 -9.47 3.63 10.70
C LEU A 245 -8.20 2.83 10.41
N ILE A 246 -8.09 2.31 9.20
CA ILE A 246 -6.86 1.71 8.66
C ILE A 246 -6.23 2.73 7.70
N ALA A 247 -5.03 3.21 8.04
CA ALA A 247 -4.23 4.05 7.15
C ALA A 247 -3.26 3.18 6.34
N ASP A 248 -3.43 3.16 5.05
CA ASP A 248 -2.48 2.52 4.13
C ASP A 248 -1.37 3.51 3.80
N GLU A 249 -0.27 3.41 4.52
CA GLU A 249 0.95 4.22 4.35
C GLU A 249 2.03 3.49 3.53
N VAL A 250 1.67 2.46 2.79
CA VAL A 250 2.60 1.69 1.97
C VAL A 250 3.29 2.56 0.92
N LEU A 251 2.57 3.51 0.31
CA LEU A 251 3.14 4.53 -0.57
C LEU A 251 3.57 5.78 0.21
N THR A 252 2.67 6.29 1.04
CA THR A 252 2.74 7.65 1.59
C THR A 252 3.70 7.78 2.77
N GLY A 253 4.06 6.67 3.39
CA GLY A 253 4.99 6.62 4.52
C GLY A 253 6.44 6.99 4.17
N PHE A 254 7.22 7.14 5.23
CA PHE A 254 8.67 7.37 5.19
C PHE A 254 9.09 8.63 4.44
N GLY A 255 8.33 9.72 4.60
CA GLY A 255 8.69 11.04 4.08
C GLY A 255 8.14 11.39 2.70
N ARG A 256 7.46 10.47 2.02
CA ARG A 256 6.93 10.69 0.66
C ARG A 256 6.06 11.95 0.56
N CYS A 257 5.25 12.23 1.57
CA CYS A 257 4.35 13.38 1.63
C CYS A 257 4.91 14.56 2.45
N GLY A 258 6.21 14.55 2.82
CA GLY A 258 6.90 15.61 3.53
C GLY A 258 6.88 15.48 5.07
N SER A 259 5.96 14.76 5.68
CA SER A 259 6.04 14.24 7.05
C SER A 259 6.49 12.78 7.00
N LEU A 260 6.97 12.22 8.11
CA LEU A 260 7.42 10.82 8.13
C LEU A 260 6.27 9.87 7.73
N PHE A 261 5.07 10.12 8.26
CA PHE A 261 3.83 9.46 7.81
C PHE A 261 2.82 10.53 7.39
N ALA A 262 2.04 10.25 6.35
CA ALA A 262 1.09 11.21 5.79
C ALA A 262 -0.04 11.55 6.77
N PHE A 263 -0.49 10.60 7.61
CA PHE A 263 -1.49 10.84 8.63
C PHE A 263 -1.09 11.95 9.62
N GLN A 264 0.22 12.17 9.84
CA GLN A 264 0.72 13.22 10.74
C GLN A 264 0.38 14.63 10.23
N LYS A 265 0.34 14.84 8.90
CA LYS A 265 -0.10 16.13 8.32
C LYS A 265 -1.59 16.41 8.55
N ALA A 266 -2.38 15.36 8.70
CA ALA A 266 -3.78 15.48 9.07
C ALA A 266 -4.00 15.58 10.59
N GLU A 267 -2.93 15.53 11.39
CA GLU A 267 -2.96 15.58 12.85
C GLU A 267 -3.87 14.50 13.47
N ILE A 268 -3.84 13.30 12.92
CA ILE A 268 -4.61 12.14 13.42
C ILE A 268 -3.67 11.03 13.86
N VAL A 269 -4.23 10.08 14.62
CA VAL A 269 -3.61 8.77 14.85
C VAL A 269 -4.64 7.72 14.45
N PRO A 270 -4.38 6.94 13.39
CA PRO A 270 -5.27 5.85 12.97
C PRO A 270 -5.21 4.68 13.96
N ASP A 271 -6.19 3.77 13.89
CA ASP A 271 -6.20 2.56 14.72
C ASP A 271 -5.18 1.51 14.22
N LEU A 272 -5.00 1.44 12.90
CA LEU A 272 -4.07 0.52 12.24
C LEU A 272 -3.34 1.27 11.10
N ILE A 273 -2.07 0.91 10.92
CA ILE A 273 -1.24 1.44 9.81
C ILE A 273 -0.63 0.25 9.06
N SER A 274 -0.78 0.23 7.76
CA SER A 274 -0.04 -0.69 6.88
C SER A 274 1.16 0.03 6.27
N ILE A 275 2.34 -0.53 6.42
CA ILE A 275 3.61 0.02 5.91
C ILE A 275 4.41 -1.04 5.17
N SER A 276 5.17 -0.63 4.16
CA SER A 276 6.08 -1.47 3.37
C SER A 276 7.01 -0.57 2.55
N LYS A 277 7.30 -0.91 1.30
CA LYS A 277 8.09 -0.12 0.33
C LYS A 277 9.28 0.59 0.96
N GLY A 278 9.15 1.87 1.29
CA GLY A 278 10.22 2.69 1.84
C GLY A 278 10.86 2.19 3.15
N LEU A 279 10.23 1.24 3.84
CA LEU A 279 10.79 0.60 5.03
C LEU A 279 11.85 -0.45 4.67
N THR A 280 11.63 -1.21 3.61
CA THR A 280 12.37 -2.46 3.36
C THR A 280 13.13 -2.47 2.04
N GLY A 281 12.85 -1.57 1.12
CA GLY A 281 13.53 -1.49 -0.18
C GLY A 281 13.05 -2.50 -1.20
#